data_4e7bacdfd14a6c78d37c11fc8d902548
#
_entry.id   4e7bacdfd14a6c78d37c11fc8d902548
#
_cell.length_a   1.000
_cell.length_b   1.000
_cell.length_c   1.000
_cell.angle_alpha   90.00
_cell.angle_beta   90.00
_cell.angle_gamma   90.00
#
_symmetry.space_group_name_H-M   'P 1'
#
loop_
_entity.id
_entity.type
_entity.pdbx_description
1 polymer ?
#
loop_
_entity_poly.entity_id
_entity_poly.type
_entity_poly.pdbx_seq_one_letter_code
_entity_poly.pdbx_strand_id
1 'polypeptide(L)'
;MATVIKVENLSKAYQLGEIGTGTLSRDLERYWARVRGKEDPFLKIGEINDRAKKGESDVVWSLKDINFDIEHGDAVGIIGRNGAGKSTLLKILSRVTAPTTGSVKLKGRIASLLEVGTGFHPELSGRENIFLNGAILGMRKAEIKRKFDEIVDFSGVERYVDTPVKRYSSGMYVRLAFAVAAHLESEILIVDEVLAVGDAEFQKKCLGKMEPGFSSLLPYRGNT
;
A
#
# COMPACT_ATOMS: atom_id res chain seq x y z
N MET A 1 20.87 -8.81 -12.73
CA MET A 1 19.51 -8.23 -12.93
C MET A 1 19.48 -6.83 -12.34
N ALA A 2 18.51 -5.98 -12.68
CA ALA A 2 18.51 -4.59 -12.17
C ALA A 2 17.69 -4.51 -10.89
N THR A 3 18.26 -3.96 -9.81
CA THR A 3 17.54 -3.71 -8.55
C THR A 3 16.43 -2.69 -8.79
N VAL A 4 15.19 -3.04 -8.44
CA VAL A 4 14.00 -2.19 -8.56
C VAL A 4 13.55 -1.63 -7.21
N ILE A 5 13.83 -2.33 -6.11
CA ILE A 5 13.60 -1.84 -4.75
C ILE A 5 14.89 -2.03 -3.96
N LYS A 6 15.36 -0.97 -3.30
CA LYS A 6 16.46 -1.03 -2.35
C LYS A 6 16.06 -0.37 -1.04
N VAL A 7 16.14 -1.12 0.05
CA VAL A 7 15.81 -0.70 1.41
C VAL A 7 17.06 -0.75 2.27
N GLU A 8 17.42 0.39 2.86
CA GLU A 8 18.64 0.56 3.66
C GLU A 8 18.31 1.13 5.05
N ASN A 9 18.60 0.35 6.11
CA ASN A 9 18.46 0.70 7.53
C ASN A 9 17.07 1.27 7.87
N LEU A 10 16.02 0.72 7.23
CA LEU A 10 14.65 1.20 7.34
C LEU A 10 14.10 0.95 8.73
N SER A 11 13.68 2.02 9.41
CA SER A 11 12.98 1.91 10.69
C SER A 11 11.75 2.81 10.71
N LYS A 12 10.70 2.35 11.39
CA LYS A 12 9.47 3.12 11.60
C LYS A 12 9.00 3.01 13.03
N ALA A 13 8.94 4.15 13.70
CA ALA A 13 8.38 4.30 15.03
C ALA A 13 7.04 5.03 14.99
N TYR A 14 6.14 4.64 15.88
CA TYR A 14 4.88 5.34 16.16
C TYR A 14 4.85 5.77 17.61
N GLN A 15 4.35 6.98 17.85
CA GLN A 15 4.08 7.46 19.20
C GLN A 15 2.68 6.99 19.61
N LEU A 16 2.57 6.34 20.76
CA LEU A 16 1.31 5.95 21.38
C LEU A 16 0.75 7.14 22.19
N GLY A 17 -0.58 7.19 22.34
CA GLY A 17 -1.26 8.25 23.10
C GLY A 17 -1.86 9.32 22.19
N GLU A 18 -2.56 10.27 22.81
CA GLU A 18 -3.18 11.39 22.09
C GLU A 18 -2.11 12.25 21.43
N ILE A 19 -2.38 12.68 20.20
CA ILE A 19 -1.66 13.78 19.53
C ILE A 19 -2.14 15.07 20.23
N GLY A 20 -1.75 15.22 21.47
CA GLY A 20 -2.07 16.36 22.30
C GLY A 20 -0.79 17.03 22.74
N THR A 21 -0.60 18.26 22.31
CA THR A 21 0.24 19.32 22.91
C THR A 21 1.38 18.79 23.78
N GLY A 22 2.26 17.98 23.18
CA GLY A 22 3.56 17.69 23.77
C GLY A 22 4.24 19.04 23.98
N THR A 23 4.57 19.34 25.20
CA THR A 23 5.20 20.58 25.65
C THR A 23 6.15 21.13 24.59
N LEU A 24 6.02 22.43 24.27
CA LEU A 24 6.92 23.20 23.38
C LEU A 24 8.40 22.91 23.63
N SER A 25 8.77 22.48 24.85
CA SER A 25 10.11 21.99 25.20
C SER A 25 10.55 20.75 24.44
N ARG A 26 9.68 19.74 24.21
CA ARG A 26 10.02 18.52 23.47
C ARG A 26 10.25 18.78 21.98
N ASP A 27 9.45 19.68 21.40
CA ASP A 27 9.63 20.08 20.00
C ASP A 27 10.91 20.90 19.81
N LEU A 28 11.24 21.73 20.81
CA LEU A 28 12.46 22.50 20.83
C LEU A 28 13.70 21.59 20.98
N GLU A 29 13.64 20.56 21.83
CA GLU A 29 14.71 19.57 22.00
C GLU A 29 14.92 18.74 20.75
N ARG A 30 13.85 18.33 20.06
CA ARG A 30 13.92 17.66 18.75
C ARG A 30 14.55 18.55 17.68
N TYR A 31 14.14 19.82 17.64
CA TYR A 31 14.70 20.80 16.71
C TYR A 31 16.20 20.99 16.96
N TRP A 32 16.62 21.18 18.22
CA TRP A 32 18.02 21.34 18.58
C TRP A 32 18.85 20.08 18.37
N ALA A 33 18.30 18.89 18.57
CA ALA A 33 18.98 17.63 18.26
C ALA A 33 19.21 17.50 16.74
N ARG A 34 18.19 17.84 15.93
CA ARG A 34 18.28 17.80 14.47
C ARG A 34 19.28 18.81 13.92
N VAL A 35 19.32 20.05 14.46
CA VAL A 35 20.28 21.09 14.06
C VAL A 35 21.72 20.70 14.40
N ARG A 36 21.92 19.91 15.47
CA ARG A 36 23.23 19.41 15.91
C ARG A 36 23.64 18.09 15.26
N GLY A 37 22.84 17.58 14.31
CA GLY A 37 23.11 16.30 13.64
C GLY A 37 23.05 15.08 14.57
N LYS A 38 22.41 15.22 15.74
CA LYS A 38 22.21 14.11 16.67
C LYS A 38 20.89 13.40 16.39
N GLU A 39 20.86 12.07 16.63
CA GLU A 39 19.61 11.32 16.58
C GLU A 39 18.59 11.88 17.58
N ASP A 40 17.31 11.81 17.24
CA ASP A 40 16.21 12.25 18.11
C ASP A 40 16.30 11.51 19.47
N PRO A 41 16.52 12.21 20.59
CA PRO A 41 16.73 11.59 21.90
C PRO A 41 15.54 10.74 22.35
N PHE A 42 14.33 11.02 21.84
CA PHE A 42 13.11 10.28 22.16
C PHE A 42 12.96 8.99 21.38
N LEU A 43 13.71 8.78 20.29
CA LEU A 43 13.71 7.53 19.52
C LEU A 43 14.58 6.43 20.17
N LYS A 44 15.45 6.77 21.10
CA LYS A 44 16.31 5.80 21.81
C LYS A 44 15.57 4.94 22.83
N ILE A 45 14.37 5.34 23.25
CA ILE A 45 13.57 4.72 24.32
C ILE A 45 12.40 3.89 23.75
N GLY A 46 12.39 3.59 22.44
CA GLY A 46 11.31 2.82 21.82
C GLY A 46 11.44 1.31 22.11
N GLU A 47 10.36 0.68 22.53
CA GLU A 47 10.25 -0.77 22.70
C GLU A 47 9.81 -1.46 21.41
N ILE A 48 10.23 -2.74 21.24
CA ILE A 48 9.71 -3.60 20.18
C ILE A 48 8.23 -3.87 20.47
N ASN A 49 7.38 -3.79 19.44
CA ASN A 49 5.94 -3.99 19.56
C ASN A 49 5.58 -5.42 20.03
N ASP A 50 5.59 -5.63 21.34
CA ASP A 50 5.11 -6.85 21.98
C ASP A 50 3.75 -6.56 22.63
N ARG A 51 2.67 -7.05 22.00
CA ARG A 51 1.29 -6.87 22.49
C ARG A 51 1.00 -7.53 23.83
N ALA A 52 1.86 -8.44 24.28
CA ALA A 52 1.68 -9.18 25.52
C ALA A 52 2.20 -8.43 26.75
N LYS A 53 2.96 -7.36 26.58
CA LYS A 53 3.52 -6.57 27.67
C LYS A 53 3.02 -5.14 27.63
N LYS A 54 2.60 -4.63 28.80
CA LYS A 54 2.31 -3.21 28.97
C LYS A 54 3.65 -2.48 28.97
N GLY A 55 4.00 -1.88 27.80
CA GLY A 55 5.27 -1.14 27.67
C GLY A 55 5.28 0.12 28.55
N GLU A 56 6.44 0.51 29.00
CA GLU A 56 6.66 1.75 29.75
C GLU A 56 6.95 2.94 28.82
N SER A 57 7.16 2.67 27.53
CA SER A 57 7.49 3.69 26.53
C SER A 57 6.28 4.10 25.68
N ASP A 58 6.10 5.40 25.49
CA ASP A 58 5.11 5.98 24.57
C ASP A 58 5.50 5.81 23.08
N VAL A 59 6.66 5.23 22.79
CA VAL A 59 7.16 5.02 21.42
C VAL A 59 7.31 3.53 21.14
N VAL A 60 6.66 3.07 20.06
CA VAL A 60 6.72 1.67 19.61
C VAL A 60 7.35 1.60 18.22
N TRP A 61 8.36 0.75 18.08
CA TRP A 61 8.96 0.43 16.79
C TRP A 61 8.12 -0.61 16.05
N SER A 62 7.53 -0.19 14.93
CA SER A 62 6.83 -1.10 14.02
C SER A 62 7.80 -1.83 13.09
N LEU A 63 8.88 -1.14 12.69
CA LEU A 63 9.98 -1.68 11.89
C LEU A 63 11.29 -1.19 12.51
N LYS A 64 12.34 -2.03 12.49
CA LYS A 64 13.66 -1.67 12.99
C LYS A 64 14.76 -2.29 12.14
N ASP A 65 15.63 -1.44 11.60
CA ASP A 65 16.85 -1.78 10.85
C ASP A 65 16.62 -2.81 9.71
N ILE A 66 15.54 -2.63 8.95
CA ILE A 66 15.19 -3.51 7.83
C ILE A 66 16.07 -3.19 6.63
N ASN A 67 16.71 -4.22 6.06
CA ASN A 67 17.58 -4.13 4.90
C ASN A 67 17.24 -5.24 3.92
N PHE A 68 16.96 -4.91 2.66
CA PHE A 68 16.81 -5.87 1.58
C PHE A 68 16.82 -5.17 0.21
N ASP A 69 17.12 -5.96 -0.81
CA ASP A 69 17.06 -5.56 -2.21
C ASP A 69 16.12 -6.52 -2.96
N ILE A 70 15.35 -5.98 -3.93
CA ILE A 70 14.48 -6.76 -4.83
C ILE A 70 14.88 -6.44 -6.26
N GLU A 71 15.07 -7.47 -7.07
CA GLU A 71 15.41 -7.34 -8.47
C GLU A 71 14.16 -7.33 -9.35
N HIS A 72 14.32 -6.87 -10.59
CA HIS A 72 13.22 -6.89 -11.57
C HIS A 72 12.82 -8.34 -11.89
N GLY A 73 11.53 -8.63 -11.79
CA GLY A 73 10.96 -9.96 -12.02
C GLY A 73 10.88 -10.85 -10.77
N ASP A 74 11.39 -10.39 -9.62
CA ASP A 74 11.26 -11.14 -8.38
C ASP A 74 9.83 -11.08 -7.84
N ALA A 75 9.35 -12.23 -7.34
CA ALA A 75 8.12 -12.34 -6.56
C ALA A 75 8.48 -12.55 -5.08
N VAL A 76 8.18 -11.58 -4.23
CA VAL A 76 8.59 -11.57 -2.82
C VAL A 76 7.37 -11.63 -1.90
N GLY A 77 7.31 -12.65 -1.04
CA GLY A 77 6.30 -12.81 0.00
C GLY A 77 6.78 -12.29 1.35
N ILE A 78 6.01 -11.40 1.99
CA ILE A 78 6.28 -10.89 3.33
C ILE A 78 5.44 -11.66 4.34
N ILE A 79 6.09 -12.50 5.15
CA ILE A 79 5.43 -13.35 6.15
C ILE A 79 5.78 -12.87 7.56
N GLY A 80 4.81 -12.93 8.47
CA GLY A 80 5.00 -12.56 9.86
C GLY A 80 3.69 -12.55 10.64
N ARG A 81 3.77 -12.56 11.97
CA ARG A 81 2.60 -12.49 12.87
C ARG A 81 1.83 -11.17 12.68
N ASN A 82 0.56 -11.15 13.12
CA ASN A 82 -0.21 -9.90 13.16
C ASN A 82 0.47 -8.89 14.08
N GLY A 83 0.72 -7.66 13.57
CA GLY A 83 1.48 -6.64 14.27
C GLY A 83 2.99 -6.66 14.04
N ALA A 84 3.53 -7.57 13.23
CA ALA A 84 4.95 -7.62 12.88
C ALA A 84 5.42 -6.49 11.94
N GLY A 85 4.56 -5.53 11.60
CA GLY A 85 4.93 -4.39 10.75
C GLY A 85 4.75 -4.61 9.25
N LYS A 86 4.18 -5.74 8.79
CA LYS A 86 3.97 -6.04 7.34
C LYS A 86 3.28 -4.90 6.60
N SER A 87 2.09 -4.51 7.06
CA SER A 87 1.32 -3.42 6.42
C SER A 87 2.03 -2.06 6.54
N THR A 88 2.82 -1.84 7.60
CA THR A 88 3.66 -0.64 7.72
C THR A 88 4.75 -0.61 6.65
N LEU A 89 5.42 -1.73 6.42
CA LEU A 89 6.43 -1.85 5.37
C LEU A 89 5.81 -1.62 3.99
N LEU A 90 4.69 -2.27 3.68
CA LEU A 90 3.97 -2.07 2.42
C LEU A 90 3.54 -0.61 2.21
N LYS A 91 3.04 0.08 3.25
CA LYS A 91 2.69 1.51 3.20
C LYS A 91 3.90 2.41 2.93
N ILE A 92 5.08 2.07 3.45
CA ILE A 92 6.32 2.81 3.16
C ILE A 92 6.75 2.56 1.71
N LEU A 93 6.74 1.32 1.24
CA LEU A 93 7.08 0.98 -0.14
C LEU A 93 6.11 1.64 -1.14
N SER A 94 4.83 1.76 -0.79
CA SER A 94 3.81 2.46 -1.58
C SER A 94 3.84 3.99 -1.45
N ARG A 95 4.80 4.55 -0.69
CA ARG A 95 4.92 5.99 -0.42
C ARG A 95 3.71 6.63 0.28
N VAL A 96 2.86 5.82 0.92
CA VAL A 96 1.72 6.30 1.73
C VAL A 96 2.21 6.88 3.06
N THR A 97 3.30 6.34 3.62
CA THR A 97 3.92 6.87 4.84
C THR A 97 5.44 6.94 4.71
N ALA A 98 6.05 7.93 5.34
CA ALA A 98 7.51 8.08 5.36
C ALA A 98 8.15 7.19 6.45
N PRO A 99 9.37 6.69 6.25
CA PRO A 99 10.14 6.05 7.30
C PRO A 99 10.54 7.06 8.38
N THR A 100 10.86 6.56 9.58
CA THR A 100 11.44 7.38 10.66
C THR A 100 12.94 7.56 10.43
N THR A 101 13.64 6.47 10.09
CA THR A 101 15.06 6.48 9.69
C THR A 101 15.28 5.53 8.51
N GLY A 102 16.44 5.65 7.88
CA GLY A 102 16.79 4.86 6.71
C GLY A 102 16.23 5.40 5.40
N SER A 103 16.35 4.64 4.34
CA SER A 103 15.92 5.06 3.00
C SER A 103 15.31 3.91 2.20
N VAL A 104 14.38 4.27 1.31
CA VAL A 104 13.82 3.37 0.30
C VAL A 104 14.03 3.99 -1.07
N LYS A 105 14.75 3.28 -1.93
CA LYS A 105 14.98 3.66 -3.33
C LYS A 105 14.15 2.74 -4.22
N LEU A 106 13.31 3.34 -5.06
CA LEU A 106 12.37 2.64 -5.94
C LEU A 106 12.64 3.10 -7.37
N LYS A 107 12.77 2.15 -8.30
CA LYS A 107 12.99 2.42 -9.72
C LYS A 107 11.83 1.85 -10.52
N GLY A 108 11.07 2.73 -11.15
CA GLY A 108 9.89 2.38 -11.94
C GLY A 108 8.58 2.89 -11.33
N ARG A 109 7.47 2.58 -12.02
CA ARG A 109 6.11 2.92 -11.59
C ARG A 109 5.62 1.88 -10.57
N ILE A 110 5.05 2.35 -9.48
CA ILE A 110 4.50 1.50 -8.43
C ILE A 110 2.98 1.43 -8.59
N ALA A 111 2.44 0.22 -8.62
CA ALA A 111 1.02 -0.04 -8.40
C ALA A 111 0.83 -0.59 -6.98
N SER A 112 -0.06 0.02 -6.22
CA SER A 112 -0.39 -0.44 -4.86
C SER A 112 -1.85 -0.82 -4.80
N LEU A 113 -2.12 -2.07 -4.41
CA LEU A 113 -3.47 -2.57 -4.16
C LEU A 113 -3.86 -2.49 -2.67
N LEU A 114 -3.08 -1.78 -1.85
CA LEU A 114 -3.36 -1.60 -0.42
C LEU A 114 -4.69 -0.90 -0.15
N GLU A 115 -5.08 -0.03 -1.05
CA GLU A 115 -6.24 0.85 -0.88
C GLU A 115 -7.12 0.86 -2.13
N VAL A 116 -7.47 -0.35 -2.63
CA VAL A 116 -8.35 -0.48 -3.80
C VAL A 116 -9.68 0.20 -3.56
N GLY A 117 -10.05 1.11 -4.47
CA GLY A 117 -11.27 1.93 -4.36
C GLY A 117 -11.10 3.21 -3.55
N THR A 118 -9.95 3.43 -2.91
CA THR A 118 -9.64 4.73 -2.31
C THR A 118 -9.59 5.79 -3.40
N GLY A 119 -10.31 6.89 -3.17
CA GLY A 119 -10.43 7.98 -4.15
C GLY A 119 -11.64 7.88 -5.07
N PHE A 120 -12.47 6.85 -4.96
CA PHE A 120 -13.78 6.86 -5.62
C PHE A 120 -14.70 7.89 -4.96
N HIS A 121 -15.29 8.75 -5.78
CA HIS A 121 -16.24 9.75 -5.32
C HIS A 121 -17.67 9.22 -5.50
N PRO A 122 -18.49 9.16 -4.44
CA PRO A 122 -19.80 8.52 -4.48
C PRO A 122 -20.80 9.17 -5.44
N GLU A 123 -20.69 10.48 -5.65
CA GLU A 123 -21.59 11.24 -6.54
C GLU A 123 -21.20 11.14 -8.03
N LEU A 124 -19.98 10.73 -8.33
CA LEU A 124 -19.51 10.55 -9.70
C LEU A 124 -19.96 9.20 -10.26
N SER A 125 -20.18 9.15 -11.57
CA SER A 125 -20.46 7.91 -12.30
C SER A 125 -19.27 6.96 -12.27
N GLY A 126 -19.50 5.68 -12.62
CA GLY A 126 -18.42 4.70 -12.79
C GLY A 126 -17.37 5.19 -13.80
N ARG A 127 -17.83 5.78 -14.91
CA ARG A 127 -16.97 6.39 -15.94
C ARG A 127 -16.03 7.43 -15.34
N GLU A 128 -16.56 8.40 -14.62
CA GLU A 128 -15.78 9.48 -14.03
C GLU A 128 -14.83 8.94 -12.95
N ASN A 129 -15.27 7.94 -12.16
CA ASN A 129 -14.42 7.29 -11.18
C ASN A 129 -13.28 6.48 -11.81
N ILE A 130 -13.46 5.86 -12.98
CA ILE A 130 -12.36 5.23 -13.72
C ILE A 130 -11.28 6.27 -14.04
N PHE A 131 -11.66 7.45 -14.54
CA PHE A 131 -10.69 8.50 -14.83
C PHE A 131 -10.04 9.06 -13.56
N LEU A 132 -10.82 9.30 -12.51
CA LEU A 132 -10.34 9.83 -11.25
C LEU A 132 -9.35 8.84 -10.58
N ASN A 133 -9.77 7.60 -10.42
CA ASN A 133 -8.93 6.57 -9.77
C ASN A 133 -7.71 6.21 -10.60
N GLY A 134 -7.86 6.07 -11.94
CA GLY A 134 -6.74 5.87 -12.83
C GLY A 134 -5.67 6.97 -12.70
N ALA A 135 -6.11 8.24 -12.59
CA ALA A 135 -5.19 9.37 -12.40
C ALA A 135 -4.50 9.31 -11.01
N ILE A 136 -5.23 8.96 -9.94
CA ILE A 136 -4.68 8.77 -8.59
C ILE A 136 -3.61 7.66 -8.60
N LEU A 137 -3.86 6.57 -9.32
CA LEU A 137 -2.92 5.46 -9.50
C LEU A 137 -1.77 5.79 -10.47
N GLY A 138 -1.72 7.01 -11.00
CA GLY A 138 -0.62 7.50 -11.85
C GLY A 138 -0.77 7.20 -13.34
N MET A 139 -1.95 6.78 -13.82
CA MET A 139 -2.22 6.64 -15.26
C MET A 139 -2.38 8.02 -15.93
N ARG A 140 -1.87 8.17 -17.14
CA ARG A 140 -2.11 9.36 -17.94
C ARG A 140 -3.52 9.31 -18.54
N LYS A 141 -4.18 10.46 -18.73
CA LYS A 141 -5.53 10.55 -19.31
C LYS A 141 -5.67 9.79 -20.64
N ALA A 142 -4.66 9.86 -21.50
CA ALA A 142 -4.63 9.13 -22.76
C ALA A 142 -4.56 7.60 -22.57
N GLU A 143 -3.83 7.14 -21.56
CA GLU A 143 -3.74 5.73 -21.17
C GLU A 143 -5.09 5.22 -20.66
N ILE A 144 -5.74 5.96 -19.76
CA ILE A 144 -7.06 5.63 -19.25
C ILE A 144 -8.07 5.54 -20.39
N LYS A 145 -8.07 6.53 -21.29
CA LYS A 145 -8.97 6.56 -22.44
C LYS A 145 -8.79 5.34 -23.36
N ARG A 146 -7.55 4.93 -23.61
CA ARG A 146 -7.23 3.76 -24.44
C ARG A 146 -7.74 2.45 -23.82
N LYS A 147 -7.63 2.34 -22.48
CA LYS A 147 -7.99 1.13 -21.72
C LYS A 147 -9.42 1.14 -21.18
N PHE A 148 -10.16 2.21 -21.44
CA PHE A 148 -11.46 2.43 -20.82
C PHE A 148 -12.44 1.27 -21.06
N ASP A 149 -12.61 0.87 -22.31
CA ASP A 149 -13.55 -0.19 -22.68
C ASP A 149 -13.13 -1.54 -22.09
N GLU A 150 -11.82 -1.83 -22.08
CA GLU A 150 -11.28 -3.04 -21.43
C GLU A 150 -11.54 -3.05 -19.92
N ILE A 151 -11.38 -1.91 -19.24
CA ILE A 151 -11.65 -1.76 -17.81
C ILE A 151 -13.13 -2.01 -17.51
N VAL A 152 -14.01 -1.44 -18.30
CA VAL A 152 -15.46 -1.58 -18.15
C VAL A 152 -15.88 -3.04 -18.36
N ASP A 153 -15.46 -3.67 -19.46
CA ASP A 153 -15.74 -5.07 -19.76
C ASP A 153 -15.20 -6.00 -18.67
N PHE A 154 -13.95 -5.77 -18.24
CA PHE A 154 -13.33 -6.56 -17.18
C PHE A 154 -14.10 -6.49 -15.85
N SER A 155 -14.62 -5.32 -15.49
CA SER A 155 -15.39 -5.10 -14.26
C SER A 155 -16.78 -5.72 -14.29
N GLY A 156 -17.39 -5.86 -15.50
CA GLY A 156 -18.75 -6.33 -15.70
C GLY A 156 -19.80 -5.32 -15.24
N VAL A 157 -19.51 -4.01 -15.32
CA VAL A 157 -20.44 -2.94 -14.92
C VAL A 157 -20.93 -2.08 -16.09
N GLU A 158 -20.82 -2.58 -17.33
CA GLU A 158 -21.14 -1.80 -18.56
C GLU A 158 -22.49 -1.12 -18.47
N ARG A 159 -23.53 -1.84 -18.04
CA ARG A 159 -24.90 -1.34 -17.92
C ARG A 159 -25.00 -0.15 -16.95
N TYR A 160 -24.11 -0.06 -15.98
CA TYR A 160 -24.17 0.90 -14.88
C TYR A 160 -23.07 1.95 -14.94
N VAL A 161 -22.21 1.92 -15.97
CA VAL A 161 -21.00 2.75 -16.04
C VAL A 161 -21.27 4.25 -15.93
N ASP A 162 -22.42 4.72 -16.42
CA ASP A 162 -22.84 6.12 -16.37
C ASP A 162 -23.74 6.43 -15.16
N THR A 163 -23.90 5.48 -14.22
CA THR A 163 -24.64 5.67 -12.97
C THR A 163 -23.69 6.05 -11.84
N PRO A 164 -24.06 6.98 -10.93
CA PRO A 164 -23.26 7.31 -9.76
C PRO A 164 -22.94 6.08 -8.90
N VAL A 165 -21.67 5.95 -8.47
CA VAL A 165 -21.21 4.73 -7.77
C VAL A 165 -21.82 4.55 -6.39
N LYS A 166 -22.45 5.56 -5.80
CA LYS A 166 -23.27 5.41 -4.59
C LYS A 166 -24.45 4.45 -4.76
N ARG A 167 -24.87 4.17 -6.01
CA ARG A 167 -25.92 3.23 -6.34
C ARG A 167 -25.40 1.83 -6.69
N TYR A 168 -24.09 1.64 -6.68
CA TYR A 168 -23.48 0.34 -6.92
C TYR A 168 -23.67 -0.58 -5.70
N SER A 169 -23.78 -1.89 -5.96
CA SER A 169 -23.57 -2.85 -4.89
C SER A 169 -22.10 -2.83 -4.44
N SER A 170 -21.82 -3.33 -3.25
CA SER A 170 -20.44 -3.46 -2.75
C SER A 170 -19.56 -4.26 -3.71
N GLY A 171 -20.11 -5.33 -4.31
CA GLY A 171 -19.42 -6.13 -5.30
C GLY A 171 -19.09 -5.35 -6.59
N MET A 172 -20.04 -4.59 -7.13
CA MET A 172 -19.80 -3.75 -8.32
C MET A 172 -18.74 -2.70 -8.06
N TYR A 173 -18.78 -2.04 -6.89
CA TYR A 173 -17.82 -1.05 -6.48
C TYR A 173 -16.40 -1.63 -6.46
N VAL A 174 -16.23 -2.75 -5.77
CA VAL A 174 -14.94 -3.43 -5.63
C VAL A 174 -14.44 -3.93 -6.99
N ARG A 175 -15.30 -4.56 -7.80
CA ARG A 175 -14.92 -5.05 -9.14
C ARG A 175 -14.44 -3.92 -10.05
N LEU A 176 -15.11 -2.75 -10.04
CA LEU A 176 -14.68 -1.61 -10.82
C LEU A 176 -13.32 -1.07 -10.34
N ALA A 177 -13.11 -0.94 -9.04
CA ALA A 177 -11.86 -0.47 -8.47
C ALA A 177 -10.68 -1.40 -8.80
N PHE A 178 -10.88 -2.72 -8.68
CA PHE A 178 -9.90 -3.71 -9.08
C PHE A 178 -9.65 -3.72 -10.59
N ALA A 179 -10.68 -3.52 -11.42
CA ALA A 179 -10.52 -3.45 -12.86
C ALA A 179 -9.60 -2.30 -13.27
N VAL A 180 -9.73 -1.12 -12.66
CA VAL A 180 -8.80 0.00 -12.89
C VAL A 180 -7.38 -0.39 -12.50
N ALA A 181 -7.19 -0.95 -11.31
CA ALA A 181 -5.88 -1.34 -10.80
C ALA A 181 -5.23 -2.45 -11.64
N ALA A 182 -6.00 -3.44 -12.11
CA ALA A 182 -5.52 -4.54 -12.96
C ALA A 182 -5.05 -4.09 -14.35
N HIS A 183 -5.47 -2.92 -14.80
CA HIS A 183 -5.05 -2.35 -16.09
C HIS A 183 -3.91 -1.33 -15.95
N LEU A 184 -3.36 -1.15 -14.74
CA LEU A 184 -2.19 -0.31 -14.53
C LEU A 184 -0.93 -1.02 -15.03
N GLU A 185 -0.18 -0.37 -15.89
CA GLU A 185 1.15 -0.82 -16.30
C GLU A 185 2.16 -0.35 -15.26
N SER A 186 2.69 -1.28 -14.46
CA SER A 186 3.65 -0.99 -13.38
C SER A 186 4.79 -1.98 -13.39
N GLU A 187 5.99 -1.50 -13.05
CA GLU A 187 7.17 -2.34 -12.86
C GLU A 187 7.22 -2.95 -11.45
N ILE A 188 6.51 -2.35 -10.50
CA ILE A 188 6.44 -2.81 -9.11
C ILE A 188 4.97 -2.91 -8.72
N LEU A 189 4.53 -4.12 -8.36
CA LEU A 189 3.19 -4.37 -7.86
C LEU A 189 3.24 -4.71 -6.37
N ILE A 190 2.56 -3.91 -5.55
CA ILE A 190 2.45 -4.14 -4.10
C ILE A 190 1.02 -4.59 -3.79
N VAL A 191 0.93 -5.78 -3.19
CA VAL A 191 -0.33 -6.44 -2.87
C VAL A 191 -0.39 -6.70 -1.37
N ASP A 192 -1.52 -6.41 -0.73
CA ASP A 192 -1.80 -6.79 0.67
C ASP A 192 -2.88 -7.88 0.70
N GLU A 193 -3.17 -8.37 1.88
CA GLU A 193 -4.17 -9.38 2.21
C GLU A 193 -5.59 -9.07 1.66
N VAL A 194 -5.83 -7.82 1.23
CA VAL A 194 -7.10 -7.29 0.68
C VAL A 194 -7.54 -7.95 -0.65
N LEU A 195 -6.72 -8.78 -1.29
CA LEU A 195 -7.14 -9.60 -2.45
C LEU A 195 -8.27 -10.60 -2.11
N ALA A 196 -8.63 -10.75 -0.84
CA ALA A 196 -9.78 -11.56 -0.40
C ALA A 196 -11.15 -10.91 -0.67
N VAL A 197 -11.21 -9.74 -1.31
CA VAL A 197 -12.46 -9.02 -1.60
C VAL A 197 -12.90 -9.29 -3.04
N GLY A 198 -14.16 -9.67 -3.21
CA GLY A 198 -14.75 -10.10 -4.49
C GLY A 198 -14.97 -11.61 -4.55
N ASP A 199 -15.56 -12.10 -5.63
CA ASP A 199 -15.69 -13.54 -5.85
C ASP A 199 -14.35 -14.16 -6.29
N ALA A 200 -14.18 -15.46 -6.00
CA ALA A 200 -12.94 -16.19 -6.27
C ALA A 200 -12.58 -16.23 -7.78
N GLU A 201 -13.58 -16.14 -8.65
CA GLU A 201 -13.39 -16.12 -10.09
C GLU A 201 -12.80 -14.78 -10.54
N PHE A 202 -13.36 -13.67 -10.04
CA PHE A 202 -12.87 -12.33 -10.34
C PHE A 202 -11.45 -12.11 -9.78
N GLN A 203 -11.15 -12.63 -8.60
CA GLN A 203 -9.79 -12.57 -8.03
C GLN A 203 -8.77 -13.28 -8.92
N LYS A 204 -9.09 -14.49 -9.42
CA LYS A 204 -8.23 -15.20 -10.37
C LYS A 204 -8.05 -14.43 -11.68
N LYS A 205 -9.12 -13.80 -12.19
CA LYS A 205 -9.09 -12.96 -13.39
C LYS A 205 -8.16 -11.75 -13.20
N CYS A 206 -8.21 -11.11 -12.02
CA CYS A 206 -7.32 -9.99 -11.69
C CYS A 206 -5.85 -10.41 -11.61
N LEU A 207 -5.55 -11.49 -10.90
CA LEU A 207 -4.19 -12.00 -10.78
C LEU A 207 -3.61 -12.40 -12.14
N GLY A 208 -4.41 -13.08 -12.99
CA GLY A 208 -3.98 -13.47 -14.32
C GLY A 208 -3.74 -12.30 -15.29
N LYS A 209 -4.39 -11.14 -15.06
CA LYS A 209 -4.17 -9.93 -15.87
C LYS A 209 -2.93 -9.15 -15.42
N MET A 210 -2.62 -9.17 -14.12
CA MET A 210 -1.52 -8.39 -13.55
C MET A 210 -0.15 -8.95 -13.88
N GLU A 211 -0.01 -10.29 -14.03
CA GLU A 211 1.25 -10.89 -14.48
C GLU A 211 1.06 -12.23 -15.24
N PRO A 212 1.71 -12.40 -16.40
CA PRO A 212 1.80 -13.70 -17.05
C PRO A 212 2.63 -14.75 -16.28
N GLY A 213 3.36 -14.35 -15.23
CA GLY A 213 4.24 -15.21 -14.40
C GLY A 213 3.73 -15.54 -13.00
N PHE A 214 2.65 -14.91 -12.52
CA PHE A 214 2.16 -15.04 -11.14
C PHE A 214 1.31 -16.29 -10.87
N SER A 215 1.13 -17.17 -11.86
CA SER A 215 0.30 -18.38 -11.75
C SER A 215 0.83 -19.46 -10.81
N SER A 216 1.99 -19.26 -10.15
CA SER A 216 2.60 -20.26 -9.25
C SER A 216 2.52 -19.93 -7.74
N LEU A 217 1.96 -18.79 -7.33
CA LEU A 217 1.78 -18.44 -5.91
C LEU A 217 0.30 -18.53 -5.51
N LEU A 218 -0.25 -19.74 -5.53
CA LEU A 218 -1.50 -20.05 -4.83
C LEU A 218 -1.23 -20.08 -3.31
N PRO A 219 -2.21 -19.66 -2.47
CA PRO A 219 -2.02 -19.58 -1.04
C PRO A 219 -1.65 -20.94 -0.47
N TYR A 220 -0.58 -21.00 0.29
CA TYR A 220 -0.27 -22.12 1.17
C TYR A 220 -1.47 -22.34 2.10
N ARG A 221 -2.29 -23.34 1.79
CA ARG A 221 -3.24 -23.91 2.74
C ARG A 221 -2.42 -24.64 3.79
N GLY A 222 -2.12 -23.95 4.88
CA GLY A 222 -1.65 -24.59 6.09
C GLY A 222 -2.72 -25.55 6.57
N ASN A 223 -2.46 -26.86 6.46
CA ASN A 223 -3.18 -27.87 7.22
C ASN A 223 -2.75 -27.75 8.68
N THR A 224 -3.78 -27.64 9.55
CA THR A 224 -3.86 -27.87 11.00
C THR A 224 -2.85 -27.14 11.87
#